data_676dd5fcac3d6a02aefdc5c605bada74
#
_entry.id   676dd5fcac3d6a02aefdc5c605bada74
#
_cell.length_a   1.000
_cell.length_b   1.000
_cell.length_c   1.000
_cell.angle_alpha   90.00
_cell.angle_beta   90.00
_cell.angle_gamma   90.00
#
_symmetry.space_group_name_H-M   'P 1'
#
loop_
_entity.id
_entity.type
_entity.pdbx_description
1 polymer ?
#
loop_
_entity_poly.entity_id
_entity_poly.type
_entity_poly.pdbx_seq_one_letter_code
_entity_poly.pdbx_strand_id
1 'polypeptide(L)'
;MNKTRIVRINKYFIIIVVFIFACLIFKLLFVGTHHVYVNGNKLSSFASARDTRKKTIYAKRGTIYSNDGEVLAKDVNSYTVIAYLDPSRTKDPERPYHVVDKERTAELLSPLINMTKEKILKLLNSTYESCNEDKTECVKKVPYQVELGPGGRGITELLKDQIEELDLPGIDFLSSTKRYYPNGDFLSYTLGYAKTNSEG
;
A
#
# COMPACT_ATOMS: atom_id res chain seq x y z
N MET A 1 -3.31 -4.36 -69.17
CA MET A 1 -3.73 -5.16 -68.07
C MET A 1 -5.25 -5.04 -67.94
N ASN A 2 -6.00 -6.14 -67.98
CA ASN A 2 -7.49 -6.09 -68.20
C ASN A 2 -8.18 -5.56 -66.91
N LYS A 3 -8.92 -4.46 -67.08
CA LYS A 3 -9.70 -3.77 -66.03
C LYS A 3 -10.59 -4.73 -65.19
N THR A 4 -11.15 -5.74 -65.86
CA THR A 4 -11.97 -6.81 -65.26
C THR A 4 -11.17 -7.74 -64.32
N ARG A 5 -9.88 -7.94 -64.59
CA ARG A 5 -8.99 -8.78 -63.70
C ARG A 5 -8.62 -8.07 -62.42
N ILE A 6 -8.37 -6.77 -62.47
CA ILE A 6 -8.07 -5.93 -61.32
C ILE A 6 -9.27 -5.85 -60.37
N VAL A 7 -10.47 -5.68 -60.91
CA VAL A 7 -11.72 -5.61 -60.12
C VAL A 7 -11.98 -6.94 -59.39
N ARG A 8 -11.72 -8.09 -60.02
CA ARG A 8 -11.86 -9.42 -59.38
C ARG A 8 -10.83 -9.59 -58.26
N ILE A 9 -9.58 -9.23 -58.45
CA ILE A 9 -8.52 -9.33 -57.47
C ILE A 9 -8.85 -8.45 -56.25
N ASN A 10 -9.30 -7.21 -56.46
CA ASN A 10 -9.72 -6.33 -55.35
C ASN A 10 -10.92 -6.90 -54.59
N LYS A 11 -11.89 -7.52 -55.29
CA LYS A 11 -13.03 -8.15 -54.60
C LYS A 11 -12.61 -9.30 -53.72
N TYR A 12 -11.71 -10.18 -54.17
CA TYR A 12 -11.19 -11.27 -53.33
C TYR A 12 -10.35 -10.75 -52.17
N PHE A 13 -9.55 -9.71 -52.39
CA PHE A 13 -8.78 -9.08 -51.31
C PHE A 13 -9.69 -8.53 -50.23
N ILE A 14 -10.75 -7.81 -50.58
CA ILE A 14 -11.73 -7.30 -49.61
C ILE A 14 -12.41 -8.44 -48.84
N ILE A 15 -12.79 -9.53 -49.53
CA ILE A 15 -13.39 -10.69 -48.88
C ILE A 15 -12.43 -11.32 -47.85
N ILE A 16 -11.15 -11.45 -48.20
CA ILE A 16 -10.13 -11.99 -47.27
C ILE A 16 -9.97 -11.10 -46.02
N VAL A 17 -9.90 -9.78 -46.25
CA VAL A 17 -9.77 -8.81 -45.13
C VAL A 17 -10.99 -8.89 -44.18
N VAL A 18 -12.21 -8.91 -44.76
CA VAL A 18 -13.44 -9.04 -43.97
C VAL A 18 -13.48 -10.37 -43.21
N PHE A 19 -13.03 -11.46 -43.84
CA PHE A 19 -12.95 -12.76 -43.16
C PHE A 19 -11.97 -12.76 -41.98
N ILE A 20 -10.79 -12.14 -42.13
CA ILE A 20 -9.81 -12.00 -41.05
C ILE A 20 -10.43 -11.20 -39.90
N PHE A 21 -11.10 -10.09 -40.17
CA PHE A 21 -11.77 -9.28 -39.15
C PHE A 21 -12.88 -10.07 -38.45
N ALA A 22 -13.68 -10.83 -39.17
CA ALA A 22 -14.72 -11.68 -38.60
C ALA A 22 -14.13 -12.74 -37.66
N CYS A 23 -13.01 -13.36 -38.02
CA CYS A 23 -12.28 -14.32 -37.17
C CYS A 23 -11.73 -13.65 -35.92
N LEU A 24 -11.21 -12.43 -35.97
CA LEU A 24 -10.75 -11.68 -34.85
C LEU A 24 -11.88 -11.34 -33.84
N ILE A 25 -13.02 -10.86 -34.38
CA ILE A 25 -14.21 -10.56 -33.59
C ILE A 25 -14.73 -11.83 -32.93
N PHE A 26 -14.81 -12.94 -33.66
CA PHE A 26 -15.23 -14.23 -33.12
C PHE A 26 -14.28 -14.70 -31.95
N LYS A 27 -12.99 -14.55 -32.14
CA LYS A 27 -11.98 -14.87 -31.11
C LYS A 27 -12.16 -14.00 -29.86
N LEU A 28 -12.40 -12.70 -30.02
CA LEU A 28 -12.65 -11.80 -28.90
C LEU A 28 -13.93 -12.17 -28.13
N LEU A 29 -15.02 -12.45 -28.85
CA LEU A 29 -16.28 -12.90 -28.26
C LEU A 29 -16.11 -14.25 -27.54
N PHE A 30 -15.36 -15.17 -28.13
CA PHE A 30 -15.08 -16.47 -27.52
C PHE A 30 -14.30 -16.32 -26.21
N VAL A 31 -13.25 -15.48 -26.18
CA VAL A 31 -12.47 -15.18 -24.97
C VAL A 31 -13.31 -14.48 -23.91
N GLY A 32 -14.22 -13.58 -24.33
CA GLY A 32 -15.09 -12.84 -23.41
C GLY A 32 -16.22 -13.69 -22.79
N THR A 33 -16.70 -14.69 -23.51
CA THR A 33 -17.84 -15.53 -23.05
C THR A 33 -17.40 -16.86 -22.43
N HIS A 34 -16.23 -17.39 -22.76
CA HIS A 34 -15.72 -18.65 -22.23
C HIS A 34 -14.68 -18.41 -21.13
N HIS A 35 -14.71 -19.30 -20.15
CA HIS A 35 -13.70 -19.31 -19.09
C HIS A 35 -12.34 -19.73 -19.65
N VAL A 36 -11.47 -18.76 -19.95
CA VAL A 36 -10.12 -19.04 -20.43
C VAL A 36 -9.22 -19.37 -19.24
N TYR A 37 -8.56 -20.51 -19.33
CA TYR A 37 -7.55 -20.96 -18.36
C TYR A 37 -6.16 -20.71 -18.92
N VAL A 38 -5.30 -20.07 -18.12
CA VAL A 38 -3.88 -19.92 -18.43
C VAL A 38 -3.10 -20.53 -17.27
N ASN A 39 -2.25 -21.51 -17.57
CA ASN A 39 -1.49 -22.27 -16.57
C ASN A 39 -2.35 -22.83 -15.43
N GLY A 40 -3.53 -23.38 -15.76
CA GLY A 40 -4.46 -23.99 -14.79
C GLY A 40 -5.32 -23.00 -14.00
N ASN A 41 -5.13 -21.70 -14.13
CA ASN A 41 -5.88 -20.67 -13.44
C ASN A 41 -6.88 -19.96 -14.35
N LYS A 42 -8.09 -19.69 -13.85
CA LYS A 42 -9.11 -18.91 -14.57
C LYS A 42 -8.64 -17.46 -14.73
N LEU A 43 -8.61 -16.96 -15.96
CA LEU A 43 -8.22 -15.58 -16.24
C LEU A 43 -9.11 -14.55 -15.54
N SER A 44 -10.40 -14.84 -15.41
CA SER A 44 -11.36 -13.97 -14.69
C SER A 44 -11.07 -13.87 -13.20
N SER A 45 -10.59 -14.92 -12.55
CA SER A 45 -10.21 -14.86 -11.13
C SER A 45 -8.94 -14.03 -10.91
N PHE A 46 -8.02 -14.07 -11.87
CA PHE A 46 -6.84 -13.20 -11.86
C PHE A 46 -7.20 -11.72 -12.04
N ALA A 47 -8.13 -11.41 -12.94
CA ALA A 47 -8.61 -10.06 -13.16
C ALA A 47 -9.34 -9.54 -11.92
N SER A 48 -10.27 -10.30 -11.36
CA SER A 48 -11.00 -9.89 -10.15
C SER A 48 -10.10 -9.72 -8.92
N ALA A 49 -9.06 -10.54 -8.78
CA ALA A 49 -8.09 -10.39 -7.69
C ALA A 49 -7.22 -9.13 -7.82
N ARG A 50 -7.00 -8.63 -9.04
CA ARG A 50 -6.27 -7.39 -9.29
C ARG A 50 -7.13 -6.13 -9.15
N ASP A 51 -8.40 -6.20 -9.55
CA ASP A 51 -9.30 -5.04 -9.56
C ASP A 51 -9.97 -4.79 -8.21
N THR A 52 -10.11 -5.82 -7.37
CA THR A 52 -10.74 -5.69 -6.06
C THR A 52 -9.70 -5.58 -4.95
N ARG A 53 -9.50 -4.37 -4.44
CA ARG A 53 -8.79 -4.15 -3.16
C ARG A 53 -9.80 -4.09 -2.04
N LYS A 54 -9.83 -5.11 -1.20
CA LYS A 54 -10.60 -5.07 0.05
C LYS A 54 -9.84 -4.23 1.06
N LYS A 55 -10.33 -3.02 1.38
CA LYS A 55 -9.83 -2.19 2.46
C LYS A 55 -10.82 -2.28 3.63
N THR A 56 -10.39 -2.84 4.74
CA THR A 56 -11.19 -2.82 5.98
C THR A 56 -11.14 -1.41 6.55
N ILE A 57 -12.30 -0.78 6.70
CA ILE A 57 -12.45 0.52 7.35
C ILE A 57 -12.97 0.24 8.74
N TYR A 58 -12.15 0.50 9.76
CA TYR A 58 -12.56 0.36 11.15
C TYR A 58 -13.38 1.58 11.57
N ALA A 59 -14.50 1.31 12.24
CA ALA A 59 -15.31 2.39 12.82
C ALA A 59 -14.57 3.08 13.97
N LYS A 60 -14.68 4.40 14.07
CA LYS A 60 -14.20 5.15 15.23
C LYS A 60 -15.06 4.81 16.45
N ARG A 61 -14.43 4.67 17.61
CA ARG A 61 -15.14 4.47 18.87
C ARG A 61 -15.85 5.75 19.28
N GLY A 62 -17.04 5.63 19.87
CA GLY A 62 -17.80 6.74 20.39
C GLY A 62 -17.08 7.50 21.51
N THR A 63 -17.39 8.76 21.66
CA THR A 63 -16.93 9.58 22.80
C THR A 63 -17.72 9.20 24.04
N ILE A 64 -17.04 9.12 25.18
CA ILE A 64 -17.65 8.88 26.50
C ILE A 64 -17.66 10.20 27.24
N TYR A 65 -18.82 10.57 27.75
CA TYR A 65 -19.04 11.79 28.51
C TYR A 65 -19.37 11.48 29.97
N SER A 66 -19.06 12.43 30.86
CA SER A 66 -19.60 12.46 32.20
C SER A 66 -21.07 12.88 32.19
N ASN A 67 -21.73 12.80 33.35
CA ASN A 67 -23.11 13.33 33.50
C ASN A 67 -23.20 14.82 33.20
N ASP A 68 -22.13 15.57 33.45
CA ASP A 68 -22.05 17.03 33.24
C ASP A 68 -21.64 17.40 31.80
N GLY A 69 -21.49 16.40 30.92
CA GLY A 69 -21.15 16.59 29.50
C GLY A 69 -19.65 16.76 29.22
N GLU A 70 -18.76 16.58 30.22
CA GLU A 70 -17.32 16.60 29.98
C GLU A 70 -16.84 15.32 29.28
N VAL A 71 -15.87 15.47 28.41
CA VAL A 71 -15.28 14.33 27.68
C VAL A 71 -14.36 13.54 28.60
N LEU A 72 -14.73 12.29 28.86
CA LEU A 72 -13.90 11.34 29.64
C LEU A 72 -12.96 10.52 28.75
N ALA A 73 -13.42 10.15 27.56
CA ALA A 73 -12.60 9.45 26.59
C ALA A 73 -13.09 9.69 25.17
N LYS A 74 -12.19 9.99 24.22
CA LYS A 74 -12.50 10.16 22.79
C LYS A 74 -11.43 9.59 21.90
N ASP A 75 -11.80 9.22 20.67
CA ASP A 75 -10.83 8.86 19.66
C ASP A 75 -10.30 10.11 18.98
N VAL A 76 -8.98 10.23 18.88
CA VAL A 76 -8.29 11.30 18.15
C VAL A 76 -7.52 10.68 16.98
N ASN A 77 -7.31 11.46 15.93
CA ASN A 77 -6.48 11.04 14.81
C ASN A 77 -5.04 10.83 15.31
N SER A 78 -4.43 9.79 14.83
CA SER A 78 -3.03 9.49 15.07
C SER A 78 -2.41 8.92 13.81
N TYR A 79 -1.11 8.94 13.72
CA TYR A 79 -0.38 8.50 12.53
C TYR A 79 0.75 7.57 12.94
N THR A 80 1.09 6.67 12.04
CA THR A 80 2.27 5.80 12.19
C THR A 80 3.24 6.13 11.08
N VAL A 81 4.47 6.46 11.45
CA VAL A 81 5.54 6.77 10.49
C VAL A 81 6.00 5.48 9.85
N ILE A 82 6.00 5.46 8.53
CA ILE A 82 6.52 4.37 7.70
C ILE A 82 7.63 4.87 6.79
N ALA A 83 8.57 4.00 6.52
CA ALA A 83 9.65 4.24 5.58
C ALA A 83 9.59 3.22 4.45
N TYR A 84 9.56 3.70 3.22
CA TYR A 84 9.68 2.87 2.03
C TYR A 84 11.15 2.62 1.72
N LEU A 85 11.55 1.36 1.64
CA LEU A 85 12.95 0.97 1.48
C LEU A 85 13.25 0.43 0.09
N ASP A 86 12.24 -0.04 -0.66
CA ASP A 86 12.41 -0.66 -1.96
C ASP A 86 12.65 0.38 -3.06
N PRO A 87 13.84 0.39 -3.71
CA PRO A 87 14.15 1.31 -4.80
C PRO A 87 13.23 1.16 -6.02
N SER A 88 12.59 0.01 -6.23
CA SER A 88 11.68 -0.24 -7.35
C SER A 88 10.46 0.69 -7.36
N ARG A 89 10.15 1.32 -6.21
CA ARG A 89 9.09 2.32 -6.05
C ARG A 89 9.42 3.63 -6.79
N THR A 90 10.70 3.95 -6.93
CA THR A 90 11.15 5.19 -7.56
C THR A 90 11.22 5.01 -9.08
N LYS A 91 10.38 5.76 -9.78
CA LYS A 91 10.38 5.79 -11.27
C LYS A 91 11.24 6.93 -11.80
N ASP A 92 11.30 8.03 -11.05
CA ASP A 92 12.04 9.24 -11.40
C ASP A 92 13.20 9.43 -10.41
N PRO A 93 14.46 9.39 -10.84
CA PRO A 93 15.61 9.59 -9.97
C PRO A 93 15.66 10.97 -9.29
N GLU A 94 15.06 12.00 -9.91
CA GLU A 94 15.00 13.35 -9.33
C GLU A 94 13.99 13.47 -8.18
N ARG A 95 13.04 12.52 -8.12
CA ARG A 95 12.01 12.46 -7.06
C ARG A 95 11.93 11.05 -6.47
N PRO A 96 12.86 10.69 -5.59
CA PRO A 96 12.89 9.36 -5.01
C PRO A 96 11.68 9.15 -4.07
N TYR A 97 10.97 8.03 -4.26
CA TYR A 97 9.87 7.59 -3.41
C TYR A 97 10.29 6.50 -2.40
N HIS A 98 11.58 6.35 -2.16
CA HIS A 98 12.16 5.47 -1.14
C HIS A 98 13.23 6.22 -0.36
N VAL A 99 13.59 5.73 0.82
CA VAL A 99 14.65 6.33 1.64
C VAL A 99 16.00 6.13 0.97
N VAL A 100 16.59 7.23 0.50
CA VAL A 100 17.91 7.25 -0.16
C VAL A 100 19.03 7.38 0.87
N ASP A 101 18.94 8.41 1.72
CA ASP A 101 19.92 8.68 2.77
C ASP A 101 19.36 8.24 4.14
N LYS A 102 19.73 7.03 4.53
CA LYS A 102 19.27 6.42 5.78
C LYS A 102 19.85 7.10 7.02
N GLU A 103 21.10 7.60 6.92
CA GLU A 103 21.76 8.24 8.06
C GLU A 103 21.16 9.59 8.36
N ARG A 104 20.98 10.42 7.34
CA ARG A 104 20.34 11.72 7.45
C ARG A 104 18.90 11.58 7.93
N THR A 105 18.16 10.63 7.36
CA THR A 105 16.77 10.33 7.78
C THR A 105 16.70 9.94 9.25
N ALA A 106 17.58 9.05 9.71
CA ALA A 106 17.63 8.63 11.10
C ALA A 106 18.02 9.77 12.06
N GLU A 107 18.94 10.62 11.65
CA GLU A 107 19.39 11.75 12.45
C GLU A 107 18.29 12.80 12.65
N LEU A 108 17.57 13.15 11.59
CA LEU A 108 16.49 14.14 11.64
C LEU A 108 15.23 13.60 12.35
N LEU A 109 14.93 12.32 12.22
CA LEU A 109 13.75 11.71 12.88
C LEU A 109 13.98 11.38 14.35
N SER A 110 15.22 11.10 14.75
CA SER A 110 15.56 10.67 16.12
C SER A 110 14.99 11.60 17.21
N PRO A 111 15.16 12.92 17.17
CA PRO A 111 14.60 13.80 18.18
C PRO A 111 13.08 13.91 18.15
N LEU A 112 12.45 13.74 16.99
CA LEU A 112 11.02 13.92 16.80
C LEU A 112 10.21 12.72 17.28
N ILE A 113 10.66 11.51 16.98
CA ILE A 113 9.94 10.27 17.34
C ILE A 113 10.44 9.63 18.65
N ASN A 114 11.29 10.32 19.39
CA ASN A 114 11.86 9.85 20.66
C ASN A 114 12.50 8.45 20.54
N MET A 115 13.26 8.23 19.48
CA MET A 115 14.02 7.00 19.23
C MET A 115 15.49 7.34 18.98
N THR A 116 16.37 6.44 19.37
CA THR A 116 17.81 6.63 19.09
C THR A 116 18.11 6.41 17.61
N LYS A 117 19.08 7.17 17.07
CA LYS A 117 19.52 7.08 15.67
C LYS A 117 19.85 5.64 15.28
N GLU A 118 20.52 4.88 16.17
CA GLU A 118 20.92 3.49 15.91
C GLU A 118 19.71 2.56 15.75
N LYS A 119 18.64 2.77 16.54
CA LYS A 119 17.40 1.98 16.41
C LYS A 119 16.70 2.26 15.10
N ILE A 120 16.63 3.52 14.68
CA ILE A 120 16.04 3.90 13.41
C ILE A 120 16.87 3.31 12.25
N LEU A 121 18.20 3.45 12.29
CA LEU A 121 19.10 2.87 11.30
C LEU A 121 18.96 1.35 11.20
N LYS A 122 18.80 0.65 12.34
CA LYS A 122 18.56 -0.79 12.35
C LYS A 122 17.26 -1.16 11.60
N LEU A 123 16.20 -0.36 11.76
CA LEU A 123 14.94 -0.55 11.04
C LEU A 123 15.09 -0.26 9.54
N LEU A 124 15.75 0.85 9.19
CA LEU A 124 15.99 1.24 7.80
C LEU A 124 16.94 0.29 7.05
N ASN A 125 17.77 -0.47 7.77
CA ASN A 125 18.66 -1.49 7.22
C ASN A 125 18.09 -2.92 7.37
N SER A 126 16.82 -3.04 7.76
CA SER A 126 16.20 -4.35 7.91
C SER A 126 16.14 -5.10 6.58
N THR A 127 16.39 -6.41 6.64
CA THR A 127 16.26 -7.33 5.51
C THR A 127 15.49 -8.56 5.96
N TYR A 128 14.80 -9.19 5.04
CA TYR A 128 14.15 -10.47 5.29
C TYR A 128 14.64 -11.52 4.30
N GLU A 129 14.61 -12.79 4.72
CA GLU A 129 14.97 -13.90 3.86
C GLU A 129 13.73 -14.35 3.07
N SER A 130 13.84 -14.30 1.74
CA SER A 130 12.85 -14.82 0.82
C SER A 130 13.38 -16.11 0.23
N CYS A 131 12.78 -17.25 0.58
CA CYS A 131 13.14 -18.56 0.06
C CYS A 131 12.18 -19.00 -1.04
N ASN A 132 12.67 -19.82 -1.99
CA ASN A 132 11.84 -20.51 -2.97
C ASN A 132 10.86 -21.48 -2.28
N GLU A 133 9.83 -21.92 -3.00
CA GLU A 133 8.81 -22.86 -2.47
C GLU A 133 9.42 -24.11 -1.85
N ASP A 134 10.54 -24.60 -2.41
CA ASP A 134 11.27 -25.76 -1.92
C ASP A 134 12.27 -25.45 -0.79
N LYS A 135 12.37 -24.19 -0.34
CA LYS A 135 13.34 -23.72 0.69
C LYS A 135 14.80 -24.06 0.42
N THR A 136 15.16 -24.32 -0.82
CA THR A 136 16.53 -24.70 -1.23
C THR A 136 17.41 -23.48 -1.45
N GLU A 137 16.83 -22.36 -1.90
CA GLU A 137 17.56 -21.11 -2.14
C GLU A 137 16.86 -19.97 -1.41
N CYS A 138 17.57 -19.32 -0.51
CA CYS A 138 17.10 -18.15 0.23
C CYS A 138 17.92 -16.92 -0.17
N VAL A 139 17.23 -15.84 -0.56
CA VAL A 139 17.84 -14.56 -0.91
C VAL A 139 17.42 -13.51 0.10
N LYS A 140 18.36 -12.72 0.60
CA LYS A 140 18.07 -11.56 1.45
C LYS A 140 17.47 -10.44 0.61
N LYS A 141 16.26 -10.04 0.93
CA LYS A 141 15.53 -8.94 0.27
C LYS A 141 15.29 -7.80 1.24
N VAL A 142 15.26 -6.59 0.69
CA VAL A 142 14.85 -5.40 1.42
C VAL A 142 13.30 -5.39 1.48
N PRO A 143 12.70 -5.15 2.65
CA PRO A 143 11.24 -5.02 2.75
C PRO A 143 10.75 -3.80 1.98
N TYR A 144 9.56 -3.91 1.40
CA TYR A 144 8.95 -2.81 0.66
C TYR A 144 8.79 -1.57 1.53
N GLN A 145 8.30 -1.76 2.77
CA GLN A 145 8.14 -0.72 3.77
C GLN A 145 8.45 -1.25 5.16
N VAL A 146 8.79 -0.36 6.07
CA VAL A 146 9.00 -0.65 7.49
C VAL A 146 8.33 0.44 8.34
N GLU A 147 7.73 0.05 9.46
CA GLU A 147 7.26 1.00 10.47
C GLU A 147 8.42 1.42 11.37
N LEU A 148 8.50 2.71 11.70
CA LEU A 148 9.56 3.24 12.56
C LEU A 148 9.30 3.00 14.06
N GLY A 149 8.95 1.74 14.40
CA GLY A 149 8.91 1.24 15.76
C GLY A 149 7.93 1.95 16.71
N PRO A 150 8.09 1.75 18.01
CA PRO A 150 7.14 2.29 19.01
C PRO A 150 7.07 3.82 19.03
N GLY A 151 8.19 4.52 18.80
CA GLY A 151 8.23 5.98 18.79
C GLY A 151 7.54 6.62 17.58
N GLY A 152 7.54 5.92 16.43
CA GLY A 152 6.86 6.37 15.23
C GLY A 152 5.38 6.01 15.16
N ARG A 153 4.84 5.28 16.16
CA ARG A 153 3.43 4.90 16.21
C ARG A 153 2.60 5.85 17.07
N GLY A 154 1.40 6.17 16.60
CA GLY A 154 0.45 6.96 17.38
C GLY A 154 0.88 8.41 17.56
N ILE A 155 1.66 8.96 16.65
CA ILE A 155 2.07 10.35 16.65
C ILE A 155 0.88 11.28 16.41
N THR A 156 0.98 12.50 16.91
CA THR A 156 -0.02 13.55 16.71
C THR A 156 0.07 14.16 15.31
N GLU A 157 -0.99 14.83 14.89
CA GLU A 157 -1.01 15.57 13.63
C GLU A 157 0.08 16.64 13.56
N LEU A 158 0.29 17.38 14.65
CA LEU A 158 1.36 18.39 14.75
C LEU A 158 2.74 17.79 14.49
N LEU A 159 3.03 16.63 15.08
CA LEU A 159 4.32 15.95 14.89
C LEU A 159 4.47 15.39 13.47
N LYS A 160 3.35 14.92 12.89
CA LYS A 160 3.29 14.52 11.48
C LYS A 160 3.69 15.69 10.58
N ASP A 161 3.07 16.87 10.76
CA ASP A 161 3.35 18.06 9.96
C ASP A 161 4.81 18.50 10.09
N GLN A 162 5.38 18.45 11.29
CA GLN A 162 6.82 18.73 11.51
C GLN A 162 7.73 17.77 10.75
N ILE A 163 7.35 16.49 10.65
CA ILE A 163 8.12 15.51 9.89
C ILE A 163 7.94 15.73 8.37
N GLU A 164 6.74 16.09 7.92
CA GLU A 164 6.48 16.44 6.51
C GLU A 164 7.30 17.65 6.06
N GLU A 165 7.47 18.66 6.92
CA GLU A 165 8.30 19.85 6.63
C GLU A 165 9.79 19.50 6.39
N LEU A 166 10.27 18.37 6.86
CA LEU A 166 11.65 17.92 6.61
C LEU A 166 11.86 17.40 5.17
N ASP A 167 10.79 17.19 4.42
CA ASP A 167 10.78 16.69 3.02
C ASP A 167 11.71 15.48 2.82
N LEU A 168 11.57 14.47 3.70
CA LEU A 168 12.40 13.28 3.69
C LEU A 168 11.86 12.27 2.67
N PRO A 169 12.64 11.94 1.61
CA PRO A 169 12.18 11.02 0.59
C PRO A 169 11.92 9.63 1.19
N GLY A 170 10.79 9.04 0.81
CA GLY A 170 10.41 7.70 1.22
C GLY A 170 9.81 7.59 2.63
N ILE A 171 9.64 8.70 3.36
CA ILE A 171 8.86 8.73 4.60
C ILE A 171 7.40 9.04 4.27
N ASP A 172 6.48 8.32 4.92
CA ASP A 172 5.04 8.45 4.73
C ASP A 172 4.30 8.11 6.02
N PHE A 173 2.98 8.30 6.06
CA PHE A 173 2.19 8.15 7.28
C PHE A 173 0.97 7.27 7.05
N LEU A 174 0.81 6.27 7.90
CA LEU A 174 -0.43 5.50 7.98
C LEU A 174 -1.37 6.16 8.99
N SER A 175 -2.53 6.60 8.51
CA SER A 175 -3.58 7.15 9.36
C SER A 175 -4.18 6.06 10.25
N SER A 176 -4.29 6.34 11.54
CA SER A 176 -4.90 5.49 12.55
C SER A 176 -5.66 6.33 13.57
N THR A 177 -6.27 5.70 14.56
CA THR A 177 -6.94 6.40 15.67
C THR A 177 -6.35 5.97 17.00
N LYS A 178 -6.23 6.90 17.94
CA LYS A 178 -5.77 6.66 19.31
C LYS A 178 -6.83 7.11 20.30
N ARG A 179 -7.06 6.29 21.33
CA ARG A 179 -7.92 6.69 22.44
C ARG A 179 -7.21 7.73 23.29
N TYR A 180 -7.86 8.85 23.51
CA TYR A 180 -7.38 9.96 24.32
C TYR A 180 -8.25 10.11 25.57
N TYR A 181 -7.61 10.23 26.71
CA TYR A 181 -8.21 10.41 28.03
C TYR A 181 -7.78 11.78 28.57
N PRO A 182 -8.65 12.82 28.48
CA PRO A 182 -8.27 14.17 28.92
C PRO A 182 -7.85 14.25 30.38
N ASN A 183 -8.47 13.44 31.23
CA ASN A 183 -8.25 13.41 32.68
C ASN A 183 -7.23 12.34 33.12
N GLY A 184 -6.37 11.87 32.20
CA GLY A 184 -5.33 10.89 32.50
C GLY A 184 -5.89 9.59 33.08
N ASP A 185 -5.38 9.20 34.24
CA ASP A 185 -5.75 7.93 34.90
C ASP A 185 -7.09 7.98 35.65
N PHE A 186 -7.79 9.12 35.64
CA PHE A 186 -9.10 9.27 36.26
C PHE A 186 -10.10 8.27 35.66
N LEU A 187 -10.77 7.51 36.51
CA LEU A 187 -11.70 6.44 36.15
C LEU A 187 -11.10 5.30 35.30
N SER A 188 -9.78 5.10 35.34
CA SER A 188 -9.10 4.07 34.58
C SER A 188 -9.65 2.66 34.82
N TYR A 189 -10.05 2.34 36.05
CA TYR A 189 -10.66 1.05 36.41
C TYR A 189 -12.07 0.88 35.86
N THR A 190 -12.83 1.99 35.69
CA THR A 190 -14.21 1.95 35.17
C THR A 190 -14.23 2.00 33.66
N LEU A 191 -13.40 2.86 33.05
CA LEU A 191 -13.32 3.02 31.61
C LEU A 191 -12.51 1.92 30.94
N GLY A 192 -11.59 1.30 31.69
CA GLY A 192 -10.65 0.32 31.15
C GLY A 192 -9.71 0.94 30.12
N TYR A 193 -9.04 0.08 29.38
CA TYR A 193 -8.22 0.49 28.23
C TYR A 193 -8.52 -0.40 27.03
N ALA A 194 -8.38 0.19 25.85
CA ALA A 194 -8.54 -0.55 24.61
C ALA A 194 -7.19 -0.64 23.89
N LYS A 195 -6.78 -1.85 23.58
CA LYS A 195 -5.57 -2.15 22.82
C LYS A 195 -5.95 -2.84 21.50
N THR A 196 -5.34 -2.40 20.42
CA THR A 196 -5.45 -3.08 19.14
C THR A 196 -4.52 -4.28 19.13
N ASN A 197 -5.04 -5.46 18.81
CA ASN A 197 -4.21 -6.66 18.60
C ASN A 197 -3.62 -6.69 17.19
N SER A 198 -2.84 -7.74 16.86
CA SER A 198 -2.23 -7.92 15.54
C SER A 198 -3.23 -8.06 14.38
N GLU A 199 -4.48 -8.34 14.70
CA GLU A 199 -5.56 -8.50 13.71
C GLU A 199 -6.39 -7.21 13.53
N GLY A 200 -6.10 -6.17 14.32
CA GLY A 200 -6.77 -4.87 14.30
C GLY A 200 -8.02 -4.77 15.14
#